data_1dc7cc61cc8eac1e74b005fe48ae6f06
#
_entry.id   1dc7cc61cc8eac1e74b005fe48ae6f06
#
_cell.length_a   1.000
_cell.length_b   1.000
_cell.length_c   1.000
_cell.angle_alpha   90.00
_cell.angle_beta   90.00
_cell.angle_gamma   90.00
#
_symmetry.space_group_name_H-M   'P 1'
#
loop_
_entity.id
_entity.type
_entity.pdbx_description
1 polymer ?
#
loop_
_entity_poly.entity_id
_entity_poly.type
_entity_poly.pdbx_seq_one_letter_code
_entity_poly.pdbx_strand_id
1 'polypeptide(L)'
;SHTRIVVRAHHTLSLLTLKPGLFTGYGRDFAGQVWLDPLGIDAAENSADATLAGPPPRRAHGHASHKGTRGDVAVIGGAPGMTGAALLAASAALHAGAGRVIVSLLNDHPIGVDPLQPELMMRPYRQLNTEALTVVCGCGGGEAIASILGEVMMNAPRLVLDADALNAIS
;
A
#
# COMPACT_ATOMS: atom_id res chain seq x y z
N SER A 1 -23.84 -16.47 -12.68
CA SER A 1 -23.93 -15.06 -12.22
C SER A 1 -25.29 -14.83 -11.61
N HIS A 2 -25.37 -14.71 -10.28
CA HIS A 2 -26.60 -14.32 -9.61
C HIS A 2 -26.72 -12.80 -9.70
N THR A 3 -27.59 -12.32 -10.58
CA THR A 3 -27.98 -10.91 -10.63
C THR A 3 -28.80 -10.63 -9.36
N ARG A 4 -28.16 -10.15 -8.31
CA ARG A 4 -28.88 -9.69 -7.11
C ARG A 4 -29.54 -8.35 -7.45
N ILE A 5 -30.86 -8.25 -7.22
CA ILE A 5 -31.56 -6.97 -7.27
C ILE A 5 -31.08 -6.13 -6.11
N VAL A 6 -30.50 -4.97 -6.39
CA VAL A 6 -29.95 -4.05 -5.38
C VAL A 6 -30.54 -2.67 -5.60
N VAL A 7 -30.89 -1.99 -4.51
CA VAL A 7 -31.31 -0.58 -4.55
C VAL A 7 -30.09 0.29 -4.72
N ARG A 8 -30.12 1.18 -5.70
CA ARG A 8 -29.10 2.24 -5.84
C ARG A 8 -29.55 3.46 -5.04
N ALA A 9 -28.95 3.65 -3.88
CA ALA A 9 -29.31 4.73 -2.97
C ALA A 9 -28.43 5.98 -3.21
N HIS A 10 -28.97 7.17 -2.96
CA HIS A 10 -28.19 8.40 -2.86
C HIS A 10 -27.62 8.54 -1.45
N HIS A 11 -28.36 8.07 -0.43
CA HIS A 11 -27.98 8.11 0.96
C HIS A 11 -28.34 6.77 1.63
N THR A 12 -27.43 6.26 2.44
CA THR A 12 -27.64 5.06 3.25
C THR A 12 -27.38 5.38 4.72
N LEU A 13 -28.36 5.14 5.57
CA LEU A 13 -28.19 5.21 7.02
C LEU A 13 -27.88 3.80 7.56
N SER A 14 -26.70 3.66 8.14
CA SER A 14 -26.29 2.44 8.85
C SER A 14 -26.58 2.61 10.32
N LEU A 15 -27.32 1.68 10.92
CA LEU A 15 -27.67 1.73 12.34
C LEU A 15 -26.70 0.85 13.14
N LEU A 16 -26.36 1.28 14.35
CA LEU A 16 -25.47 0.65 15.34
C LEU A 16 -24.01 0.63 14.91
N THR A 17 -23.67 -0.02 13.80
CA THR A 17 -22.30 -0.15 13.30
C THR A 17 -22.27 0.01 11.78
N LEU A 18 -21.14 0.39 11.23
CA LEU A 18 -20.89 0.33 9.79
C LEU A 18 -20.78 -1.13 9.34
N LYS A 19 -21.23 -1.41 8.11
CA LYS A 19 -21.16 -2.75 7.52
C LYS A 19 -20.12 -2.75 6.41
N PRO A 20 -19.14 -3.70 6.40
CA PRO A 20 -18.09 -3.74 5.38
C PRO A 20 -18.62 -3.71 3.93
N GLY A 21 -19.75 -4.37 3.69
CA GLY A 21 -20.38 -4.40 2.36
C GLY A 21 -20.78 -3.04 1.80
N LEU A 22 -20.90 -1.98 2.61
CA LEU A 22 -21.16 -0.62 2.13
C LEU A 22 -19.91 0.05 1.54
N PHE A 23 -18.72 -0.47 1.87
CA PHE A 23 -17.43 0.13 1.54
C PHE A 23 -16.57 -0.74 0.63
N THR A 24 -16.98 -1.99 0.38
CA THR A 24 -16.21 -2.98 -0.37
C THR A 24 -16.97 -3.45 -1.62
N GLY A 25 -16.22 -3.91 -2.63
CA GLY A 25 -16.76 -4.42 -3.88
C GLY A 25 -17.76 -3.46 -4.52
N TYR A 26 -18.83 -4.00 -5.05
CA TYR A 26 -19.91 -3.21 -5.69
C TYR A 26 -20.77 -2.40 -4.69
N GLY A 27 -20.62 -2.62 -3.38
CA GLY A 27 -21.41 -1.90 -2.38
C GLY A 27 -21.22 -0.38 -2.46
N ARG A 28 -20.02 0.09 -2.76
CA ARG A 28 -19.72 1.52 -2.94
C ARG A 28 -20.50 2.17 -4.09
N ASP A 29 -20.80 1.41 -5.15
CA ASP A 29 -21.52 1.90 -6.31
C ASP A 29 -23.03 2.06 -6.04
N PHE A 30 -23.53 1.38 -5.01
CA PHE A 30 -24.96 1.34 -4.68
C PHE A 30 -25.32 2.07 -3.39
N ALA A 31 -24.37 2.22 -2.44
CA ALA A 31 -24.66 2.77 -1.11
C ALA A 31 -24.83 4.30 -1.10
N GLY A 32 -24.27 5.02 -2.08
CA GLY A 32 -24.24 6.48 -2.07
C GLY A 32 -23.48 7.02 -0.86
N GLN A 33 -23.94 8.14 -0.28
CA GLN A 33 -23.35 8.71 0.92
C GLN A 33 -23.82 7.91 2.15
N VAL A 34 -22.86 7.34 2.86
CA VAL A 34 -23.15 6.51 4.04
C VAL A 34 -23.08 7.35 5.31
N TRP A 35 -24.15 7.24 6.14
CA TRP A 35 -24.28 7.83 7.46
C TRP A 35 -24.33 6.74 8.51
N LEU A 36 -23.85 7.03 9.73
CA LEU A 36 -23.93 6.12 10.86
C LEU A 36 -24.73 6.78 11.99
N ASP A 37 -25.70 6.05 12.54
CA ASP A 37 -26.35 6.36 13.78
C ASP A 37 -26.14 5.21 14.78
N PRO A 38 -25.35 5.41 15.85
CA PRO A 38 -25.10 4.38 16.86
C PRO A 38 -26.29 4.15 17.79
N LEU A 39 -27.43 4.87 17.64
CA LEU A 39 -28.61 4.78 18.48
C LEU A 39 -28.34 4.98 19.99
N GLY A 40 -27.28 5.74 20.31
CA GLY A 40 -26.86 5.96 21.70
C GLY A 40 -26.19 4.74 22.36
N ILE A 41 -25.82 3.72 21.59
CA ILE A 41 -25.12 2.54 22.10
C ILE A 41 -23.64 2.66 21.73
N ASP A 42 -22.75 2.60 22.74
CA ASP A 42 -21.33 2.46 22.53
C ASP A 42 -21.03 1.02 22.10
N ALA A 43 -20.74 0.83 20.83
CA ALA A 43 -20.22 -0.44 20.36
C ALA A 43 -18.83 -0.67 20.98
N ALA A 44 -18.66 -1.77 21.71
CA ALA A 44 -17.37 -2.12 22.26
C ALA A 44 -16.32 -2.24 21.13
N GLU A 45 -15.25 -1.45 21.20
CA GLU A 45 -14.18 -1.40 20.18
C GLU A 45 -13.59 -2.79 19.85
N ASN A 46 -13.69 -3.73 20.78
CA ASN A 46 -13.12 -5.08 20.68
C ASN A 46 -14.01 -6.09 19.92
N SER A 47 -15.16 -5.70 19.39
CA SER A 47 -16.07 -6.59 18.67
C SER A 47 -16.13 -6.36 17.16
N ALA A 48 -15.30 -5.47 16.63
CA ALA A 48 -15.31 -5.14 15.21
C ALA A 48 -14.39 -6.09 14.41
N ASP A 49 -14.93 -6.75 13.38
CA ASP A 49 -14.15 -7.58 12.45
C ASP A 49 -13.28 -6.75 11.50
N ALA A 50 -13.61 -5.47 11.32
CA ALA A 50 -12.89 -4.54 10.45
C ALA A 50 -13.08 -3.11 10.93
N THR A 51 -12.15 -2.24 10.59
CA THR A 51 -12.20 -0.81 10.90
C THR A 51 -12.10 0.01 9.62
N LEU A 52 -12.93 1.04 9.49
CA LEU A 52 -12.78 2.00 8.41
C LEU A 52 -11.53 2.86 8.68
N ALA A 53 -10.55 2.79 7.78
CA ALA A 53 -9.32 3.56 7.92
C ALA A 53 -9.62 5.06 7.90
N GLY A 54 -9.13 5.77 8.90
CA GLY A 54 -9.14 7.22 8.95
C GLY A 54 -7.97 7.83 8.14
N PRO A 55 -7.85 9.17 8.10
CA PRO A 55 -6.69 9.81 7.51
C PRO A 55 -5.41 9.37 8.23
N PRO A 56 -4.30 9.17 7.49
CA PRO A 56 -3.04 8.77 8.10
C PRO A 56 -2.56 9.82 9.11
N PRO A 57 -2.01 9.40 10.26
CA PRO A 57 -1.49 10.34 11.24
C PRO A 57 -0.32 11.12 10.65
N ARG A 58 -0.40 12.45 10.72
CA ARG A 58 0.72 13.31 10.37
C ARG A 58 1.78 13.24 11.47
N ARG A 59 2.93 12.67 11.16
CA ARG A 59 4.08 12.74 12.06
C ARG A 59 4.79 14.07 11.88
N ALA A 60 4.78 14.92 12.89
CA ALA A 60 5.66 16.09 12.93
C ALA A 60 7.11 15.59 13.11
N HIS A 61 7.98 16.00 12.21
CA HIS A 61 9.41 15.76 12.35
C HIS A 61 10.05 16.90 13.14
N GLY A 62 10.93 16.59 14.08
CA GLY A 62 11.71 17.60 14.79
C GLY A 62 12.62 18.38 13.82
N HIS A 63 12.90 19.65 14.13
CA HIS A 63 13.77 20.50 13.30
C HIS A 63 15.18 19.92 13.09
N ALA A 64 15.69 19.13 14.04
CA ALA A 64 16.98 18.45 13.96
C ALA A 64 16.91 17.10 13.22
N SER A 65 15.77 16.74 12.59
CA SER A 65 15.65 15.50 11.85
C SER A 65 16.44 15.57 10.54
N HIS A 66 17.12 14.48 10.20
CA HIS A 66 17.82 14.31 8.93
C HIS A 66 17.37 13.02 8.23
N LYS A 67 17.73 12.84 6.97
CA LYS A 67 17.31 11.68 6.15
C LYS A 67 17.50 10.33 6.85
N GLY A 68 18.58 10.15 7.60
CA GLY A 68 18.86 8.89 8.33
C GLY A 68 17.92 8.61 9.49
N THR A 69 17.27 9.63 10.09
CA THR A 69 16.33 9.45 11.21
C THR A 69 14.89 9.16 10.76
N ARG A 70 14.61 9.39 9.47
CA ARG A 70 13.27 9.19 8.91
C ARG A 70 13.02 7.78 8.41
N GLY A 71 14.06 6.94 8.41
CA GLY A 71 14.01 5.58 7.90
C GLY A 71 14.08 5.52 6.37
N ASP A 72 14.51 4.37 5.90
CA ASP A 72 14.69 4.10 4.47
C ASP A 72 13.63 3.12 3.98
N VAL A 73 13.16 3.34 2.75
CA VAL A 73 12.17 2.48 2.09
C VAL A 73 12.80 1.88 0.83
N ALA A 74 12.61 0.59 0.63
CA ALA A 74 12.88 -0.07 -0.64
C ALA A 74 11.56 -0.43 -1.33
N VAL A 75 11.42 -0.08 -2.59
CA VAL A 75 10.32 -0.52 -3.45
C VAL A 75 10.85 -1.53 -4.44
N ILE A 76 10.31 -2.74 -4.41
CA ILE A 76 10.72 -3.87 -5.26
C ILE A 76 9.54 -4.23 -6.18
N GLY A 77 9.72 -4.03 -7.47
CA GLY A 77 8.67 -4.26 -8.46
C GLY A 77 9.07 -3.77 -9.84
N GLY A 78 8.11 -3.32 -10.65
CA GLY A 78 8.41 -2.72 -11.95
C GLY A 78 9.00 -3.69 -12.96
N ALA A 79 8.35 -4.82 -13.19
CA ALA A 79 8.65 -5.76 -14.27
C ALA A 79 8.54 -5.09 -15.66
N PRO A 80 9.01 -5.71 -16.74
CA PRO A 80 8.90 -5.17 -18.09
C PRO A 80 7.48 -4.66 -18.40
N GLY A 81 7.37 -3.41 -18.86
CA GLY A 81 6.11 -2.73 -19.12
C GLY A 81 5.38 -2.15 -17.89
N MET A 82 5.82 -2.45 -16.66
CA MET A 82 5.18 -2.01 -15.41
C MET A 82 6.09 -1.19 -14.50
N THR A 83 7.20 -0.68 -15.01
CA THR A 83 8.16 0.18 -14.27
C THR A 83 7.48 1.34 -13.55
N GLY A 84 6.46 1.95 -14.19
CA GLY A 84 5.72 3.08 -13.62
C GLY A 84 5.04 2.76 -12.29
N ALA A 85 4.59 1.54 -12.06
CA ALA A 85 3.96 1.15 -10.80
C ALA A 85 4.94 1.23 -9.62
N ALA A 86 6.17 0.74 -9.81
CA ALA A 86 7.22 0.85 -8.80
C ALA A 86 7.63 2.31 -8.56
N LEU A 87 7.72 3.12 -9.61
CA LEU A 87 8.05 4.54 -9.49
C LEU A 87 6.96 5.32 -8.75
N LEU A 88 5.69 5.04 -9.01
CA LEU A 88 4.57 5.67 -8.30
C LEU A 88 4.59 5.31 -6.81
N ALA A 89 4.84 4.05 -6.47
CA ALA A 89 4.97 3.62 -5.08
C ALA A 89 6.16 4.29 -4.39
N ALA A 90 7.29 4.39 -5.08
CA ALA A 90 8.48 5.07 -4.58
C ALA A 90 8.26 6.57 -4.37
N SER A 91 7.60 7.21 -5.32
CA SER A 91 7.18 8.61 -5.21
C SER A 91 6.28 8.83 -3.99
N ALA A 92 5.30 7.96 -3.80
CA ALA A 92 4.40 8.04 -2.64
C ALA A 92 5.17 7.89 -1.32
N ALA A 93 6.13 6.96 -1.23
CA ALA A 93 6.97 6.78 -0.05
C ALA A 93 7.82 8.03 0.25
N LEU A 94 8.39 8.65 -0.79
CA LEU A 94 9.18 9.87 -0.67
C LEU A 94 8.32 11.04 -0.13
N HIS A 95 7.15 11.24 -0.72
CA HIS A 95 6.21 12.28 -0.30
C HIS A 95 5.57 12.02 1.07
N ALA A 96 5.49 10.75 1.48
CA ALA A 96 5.08 10.38 2.84
C ALA A 96 6.17 10.66 3.90
N GLY A 97 7.37 11.08 3.48
CA GLY A 97 8.43 11.55 4.36
C GLY A 97 9.52 10.52 4.64
N ALA A 98 9.67 9.48 3.84
CA ALA A 98 10.82 8.58 3.90
C ALA A 98 12.14 9.36 3.75
N GLY A 99 13.17 8.94 4.47
CA GLY A 99 14.47 9.60 4.45
C GLY A 99 15.23 9.35 3.15
N ARG A 100 15.21 8.09 2.70
CA ARG A 100 15.73 7.64 1.39
C ARG A 100 14.76 6.62 0.82
N VAL A 101 14.58 6.67 -0.50
CA VAL A 101 13.79 5.67 -1.21
C VAL A 101 14.67 5.01 -2.27
N ILE A 102 14.72 3.70 -2.21
CA ILE A 102 15.48 2.86 -3.12
C ILE A 102 14.49 2.10 -3.97
N VAL A 103 14.66 2.13 -5.28
CA VAL A 103 13.83 1.41 -6.24
C VAL A 103 14.64 0.26 -6.83
N SER A 104 14.10 -0.93 -6.74
CA SER A 104 14.65 -2.13 -7.36
C SER A 104 13.68 -2.62 -8.43
N LEU A 105 14.01 -2.31 -9.67
CA LEU A 105 13.22 -2.71 -10.82
C LEU A 105 13.51 -4.17 -11.20
N LEU A 106 12.45 -4.93 -11.42
CA LEU A 106 12.51 -6.34 -11.82
C LEU A 106 12.44 -6.46 -13.35
N ASN A 107 13.31 -5.74 -14.05
CA ASN A 107 13.45 -5.82 -15.50
C ASN A 107 14.92 -5.92 -15.89
N ASP A 108 15.17 -6.39 -17.12
CA ASP A 108 16.52 -6.65 -17.64
C ASP A 108 17.30 -5.37 -17.96
N HIS A 109 16.59 -4.26 -18.16
CA HIS A 109 17.16 -2.96 -18.53
C HIS A 109 16.64 -1.86 -17.60
N PRO A 110 17.03 -1.88 -16.32
CA PRO A 110 16.57 -0.88 -15.38
C PRO A 110 17.10 0.51 -15.73
N ILE A 111 16.26 1.51 -15.55
CA ILE A 111 16.68 2.91 -15.65
C ILE A 111 17.67 3.23 -14.53
N GLY A 112 18.70 4.03 -14.84
CA GLY A 112 19.71 4.44 -13.85
C GLY A 112 19.27 5.60 -12.98
N VAL A 113 18.31 6.40 -13.45
CA VAL A 113 17.75 7.58 -12.77
C VAL A 113 16.34 7.83 -13.27
N ASP A 114 15.45 8.27 -12.38
CA ASP A 114 14.16 8.82 -12.77
C ASP A 114 14.34 10.33 -13.02
N PRO A 115 14.16 10.82 -14.26
CA PRO A 115 14.35 12.24 -14.57
C PRO A 115 13.31 13.15 -13.92
N LEU A 116 12.15 12.62 -13.50
CA LEU A 116 11.11 13.38 -12.81
C LEU A 116 11.34 13.43 -11.30
N GLN A 117 12.02 12.41 -10.76
CA GLN A 117 12.35 12.32 -9.34
C GLN A 117 13.78 11.77 -9.16
N PRO A 118 14.81 12.59 -9.41
CA PRO A 118 16.20 12.16 -9.33
C PRO A 118 16.68 11.81 -7.91
N GLU A 119 15.88 12.09 -6.90
CA GLU A 119 16.13 11.69 -5.50
C GLU A 119 15.94 10.20 -5.27
N LEU A 120 15.20 9.50 -6.14
CA LEU A 120 15.04 8.06 -6.08
C LEU A 120 16.35 7.36 -6.42
N MET A 121 16.73 6.40 -5.58
CA MET A 121 17.99 5.67 -5.73
C MET A 121 17.72 4.34 -6.43
N MET A 122 18.18 4.17 -7.67
CA MET A 122 18.03 2.91 -8.40
C MET A 122 19.11 1.92 -7.96
N ARG A 123 18.71 0.72 -7.49
CA ARG A 123 19.63 -0.36 -7.11
C ARG A 123 19.06 -1.73 -7.46
N PRO A 124 19.89 -2.66 -7.94
CA PRO A 124 19.48 -4.04 -8.09
C PRO A 124 19.08 -4.67 -6.76
N TYR A 125 18.09 -5.56 -6.76
CA TYR A 125 17.60 -6.26 -5.57
C TYR A 125 18.73 -6.91 -4.75
N ARG A 126 19.66 -7.58 -5.39
CA ARG A 126 20.80 -8.28 -4.75
C ARG A 126 21.72 -7.38 -3.95
N GLN A 127 21.60 -6.06 -4.10
CA GLN A 127 22.40 -5.07 -3.36
C GLN A 127 21.61 -4.44 -2.21
N LEU A 128 20.38 -4.88 -1.96
CA LEU A 128 19.54 -4.38 -0.88
C LEU A 128 19.80 -5.17 0.41
N ASN A 129 19.96 -4.44 1.51
CA ASN A 129 19.87 -5.03 2.85
C ASN A 129 18.43 -4.87 3.36
N THR A 130 17.58 -5.85 3.06
CA THR A 130 16.15 -5.80 3.37
C THR A 130 15.87 -5.82 4.88
N GLU A 131 16.77 -6.34 5.70
CA GLU A 131 16.63 -6.34 7.16
C GLU A 131 16.62 -4.93 7.76
N ALA A 132 17.34 -4.00 7.13
CA ALA A 132 17.46 -2.62 7.59
C ALA A 132 16.40 -1.67 7.01
N LEU A 133 15.56 -2.14 6.09
CA LEU A 133 14.65 -1.32 5.31
C LEU A 133 13.18 -1.58 5.66
N THR A 134 12.33 -0.62 5.38
CA THR A 134 10.91 -0.88 5.16
C THR A 134 10.74 -1.25 3.69
N VAL A 135 10.21 -2.43 3.40
CA VAL A 135 10.10 -2.95 2.04
C VAL A 135 8.67 -2.88 1.56
N VAL A 136 8.46 -2.32 0.37
CA VAL A 136 7.22 -2.40 -0.40
C VAL A 136 7.50 -3.31 -1.58
N CYS A 137 6.77 -4.40 -1.70
CA CYS A 137 7.06 -5.48 -2.65
C CYS A 137 5.80 -5.84 -3.45
N GLY A 138 5.93 -5.88 -4.78
CA GLY A 138 4.87 -6.35 -5.67
C GLY A 138 4.29 -5.32 -6.63
N CYS A 139 4.54 -4.01 -6.43
CA CYS A 139 4.01 -2.96 -7.29
C CYS A 139 4.46 -3.14 -8.76
N GLY A 140 3.59 -3.70 -9.59
CA GLY A 140 3.92 -4.07 -10.98
C GLY A 140 5.07 -5.07 -11.06
N GLY A 141 5.14 -6.04 -10.15
CA GLY A 141 6.20 -7.04 -10.09
C GLY A 141 6.07 -8.15 -11.12
N GLY A 142 4.86 -8.36 -11.66
CA GLY A 142 4.56 -9.42 -12.60
C GLY A 142 4.98 -10.79 -12.07
N GLU A 143 5.26 -11.72 -12.95
CA GLU A 143 5.75 -13.06 -12.58
C GLU A 143 7.15 -13.04 -11.93
N ALA A 144 7.95 -12.01 -12.23
CA ALA A 144 9.31 -11.90 -11.71
C ALA A 144 9.35 -11.81 -10.18
N ILE A 145 8.28 -11.33 -9.54
CA ILE A 145 8.19 -11.19 -8.09
C ILE A 145 8.29 -12.52 -7.36
N ALA A 146 7.74 -13.60 -7.93
CA ALA A 146 7.70 -14.92 -7.31
C ALA A 146 9.10 -15.45 -6.96
N SER A 147 10.11 -15.11 -7.77
CA SER A 147 11.48 -15.59 -7.59
C SER A 147 12.20 -15.03 -6.36
N ILE A 148 11.76 -13.87 -5.85
CA ILE A 148 12.41 -13.15 -4.74
C ILE A 148 11.51 -13.03 -3.50
N LEU A 149 10.22 -13.28 -3.66
CA LEU A 149 9.22 -13.01 -2.61
C LEU A 149 9.50 -13.79 -1.32
N GLY A 150 9.88 -15.05 -1.44
CA GLY A 150 10.21 -15.87 -0.27
C GLY A 150 11.36 -15.30 0.56
N GLU A 151 12.42 -14.84 -0.09
CA GLU A 151 13.56 -14.20 0.56
C GLU A 151 13.17 -12.86 1.21
N VAL A 152 12.37 -12.05 0.51
CA VAL A 152 11.86 -10.77 1.04
C VAL A 152 11.02 -10.99 2.29
N MET A 153 10.12 -11.97 2.27
CA MET A 153 9.25 -12.30 3.41
C MET A 153 10.02 -12.78 4.63
N MET A 154 11.13 -13.51 4.43
CA MET A 154 11.97 -13.99 5.53
C MET A 154 12.81 -12.87 6.14
N ASN A 155 13.30 -11.95 5.33
CA ASN A 155 14.35 -11.02 5.75
C ASN A 155 13.85 -9.59 6.06
N ALA A 156 12.67 -9.18 5.55
CA ALA A 156 12.15 -7.84 5.74
C ALA A 156 11.27 -7.72 7.00
N PRO A 157 11.75 -7.10 8.10
CA PRO A 157 10.97 -7.00 9.34
C PRO A 157 9.80 -6.03 9.23
N ARG A 158 9.81 -5.16 8.24
CA ARG A 158 8.72 -4.24 7.90
C ARG A 158 8.42 -4.38 6.42
N LEU A 159 7.29 -5.01 6.12
CA LEU A 159 6.93 -5.42 4.77
C LEU A 159 5.50 -4.99 4.42
N VAL A 160 5.34 -4.40 3.25
CA VAL A 160 4.07 -4.13 2.60
C VAL A 160 4.04 -4.95 1.31
N LEU A 161 3.04 -5.80 1.17
CA LEU A 161 2.81 -6.59 -0.04
C LEU A 161 1.69 -5.98 -0.86
N ASP A 162 1.90 -5.83 -2.15
CA ASP A 162 0.93 -5.29 -3.10
C ASP A 162 0.69 -6.28 -4.25
N ALA A 163 -0.48 -6.18 -4.82
CA ALA A 163 -0.95 -6.81 -6.05
C ALA A 163 -0.25 -8.15 -6.42
N ASP A 164 0.82 -8.07 -7.22
CA ASP A 164 1.48 -9.26 -7.76
C ASP A 164 2.17 -10.10 -6.69
N ALA A 165 2.66 -9.48 -5.60
CA ALA A 165 3.20 -10.24 -4.47
C ALA A 165 2.09 -10.99 -3.70
N LEU A 166 0.91 -10.40 -3.54
CA LEU A 166 -0.24 -11.08 -2.93
C LEU A 166 -0.74 -12.23 -3.81
N ASN A 167 -0.78 -12.03 -5.13
CA ASN A 167 -1.15 -13.07 -6.08
C ASN A 167 -0.17 -14.26 -6.08
N ALA A 168 1.11 -13.99 -5.79
CA ALA A 168 2.15 -15.03 -5.79
C ALA A 168 2.15 -15.91 -4.53
N ILE A 169 1.44 -15.53 -3.46
CA ILE A 169 1.29 -16.31 -2.22
C ILE A 169 -0.09 -16.96 -2.06
N SER A 170 -1.01 -16.73 -3.00
CA SER A 170 -2.40 -17.23 -2.96
C SER A 170 -2.57 -18.67 -3.50
#